data_303974366d013556065d461dc284526d
#
_entry.id   303974366d013556065d461dc284526d
#
_cell.length_a   1.000
_cell.length_b   1.000
_cell.length_c   1.000
_cell.angle_alpha   90.00
_cell.angle_beta   90.00
_cell.angle_gamma   90.00
#
_symmetry.space_group_name_H-M   'P 1'
#
loop_
_entity.id
_entity.type
_entity.pdbx_description
1 polymer ?
#
loop_
_entity_poly.entity_id
_entity_poly.type
_entity_poly.pdbx_seq_one_letter_code
_entity_poly.pdbx_strand_id
1 'polypeptide(L)'
;KAAYAASFATDTISDEYKIMTKSLVEKLDKVGVREESGVKIVKDLGIEKAVNVLDPVFLLEKEQWDNIATKEFNEKYILVYDFDKSLVIEALAKEISKKKGYKIYTINVDKPKYADKCFNLDGPETFVSLVKNAQFVISNSFHAAVFSLVYEKDFVIVNRTESINTRMRDLLSSLTIGDRLIGKDYDINKVIEEINYDNVKPILNEKIDFSKQYLYDLLSIKK
;
A
#
# COMPACT_ATOMS: atom_id res chain seq x y z
N LYS A 1 -1.04 2.24 27.41
CA LYS A 1 -0.38 2.59 26.13
C LYS A 1 -0.85 1.62 25.06
N ALA A 2 -0.96 2.09 23.79
CA ALA A 2 -1.41 1.22 22.69
C ALA A 2 -0.63 1.51 21.41
N ALA A 3 -0.61 0.53 20.50
CA ALA A 3 -0.14 0.68 19.14
C ALA A 3 -1.34 0.61 18.17
N TYR A 4 -1.34 1.48 17.17
CA TYR A 4 -2.25 1.42 16.02
C TYR A 4 -1.44 1.34 14.74
N ALA A 5 -1.72 0.33 13.92
CA ALA A 5 -1.13 0.10 12.60
C ALA A 5 0.42 0.09 12.58
N ALA A 6 1.04 -0.37 13.66
CA ALA A 6 2.48 -0.64 13.66
C ALA A 6 2.80 -1.72 12.60
N SER A 7 4.05 -1.75 12.11
CA SER A 7 4.45 -2.69 11.06
C SER A 7 5.84 -3.25 11.33
N PHE A 8 5.99 -4.55 11.12
CA PHE A 8 7.28 -5.23 11.10
C PHE A 8 7.87 -5.26 9.69
N ALA A 9 7.01 -5.26 8.67
CA ALA A 9 7.38 -5.37 7.26
C ALA A 9 8.19 -6.64 6.89
N THR A 10 8.14 -7.65 7.74
CA THR A 10 8.83 -8.93 7.59
C THR A 10 7.95 -10.08 8.11
N ASP A 11 8.24 -11.31 7.71
CA ASP A 11 7.54 -12.51 8.21
C ASP A 11 8.08 -13.00 9.56
N THR A 12 9.31 -12.62 9.91
CA THR A 12 9.98 -13.07 11.14
C THR A 12 10.89 -11.98 11.69
N ILE A 13 11.20 -12.07 12.97
CA ILE A 13 12.26 -11.28 13.61
C ILE A 13 13.38 -12.22 14.07
N SER A 14 14.62 -11.74 14.02
CA SER A 14 15.76 -12.53 14.44
C SER A 14 15.72 -12.82 15.95
N ASP A 15 16.29 -13.93 16.39
CA ASP A 15 16.23 -14.39 17.79
C ASP A 15 16.80 -13.36 18.75
N GLU A 16 17.80 -12.63 18.32
CA GLU A 16 18.44 -11.57 19.14
C GLU A 16 17.46 -10.46 19.52
N TYR A 17 16.44 -10.14 18.66
CA TYR A 17 15.46 -9.10 18.97
C TYR A 17 14.19 -9.61 19.63
N LYS A 18 13.95 -10.93 19.70
CA LYS A 18 12.72 -11.50 20.23
C LYS A 18 12.48 -11.10 21.69
N ILE A 19 13.51 -11.22 22.56
CA ILE A 19 13.41 -10.91 23.99
C ILE A 19 13.08 -9.43 24.20
N MET A 20 13.80 -8.55 23.51
CA MET A 20 13.59 -7.10 23.60
C MET A 20 12.20 -6.73 23.08
N THR A 21 11.82 -7.21 21.89
CA THR A 21 10.52 -6.96 21.28
C THR A 21 9.39 -7.41 22.18
N LYS A 22 9.46 -8.63 22.73
CA LYS A 22 8.49 -9.15 23.69
C LYS A 22 8.33 -8.20 24.88
N SER A 23 9.43 -7.82 25.54
CA SER A 23 9.42 -6.98 26.74
C SER A 23 8.82 -5.60 26.49
N LEU A 24 8.92 -5.06 25.27
CA LEU A 24 8.35 -3.78 24.88
C LEU A 24 6.85 -3.90 24.52
N VAL A 25 6.48 -4.93 23.75
CA VAL A 25 5.10 -5.15 23.32
C VAL A 25 4.19 -5.55 24.48
N GLU A 26 4.68 -6.32 25.47
CA GLU A 26 3.93 -6.68 26.69
C GLU A 26 3.46 -5.46 27.47
N LYS A 27 4.20 -4.34 27.43
CA LYS A 27 3.85 -3.08 28.12
C LYS A 27 2.72 -2.30 27.44
N LEU A 28 2.29 -2.71 26.25
CA LEU A 28 1.15 -2.11 25.56
C LEU A 28 -0.15 -2.78 26.03
N ASP A 29 -1.19 -2.00 26.24
CA ASP A 29 -2.51 -2.50 26.64
C ASP A 29 -3.22 -3.16 25.44
N LYS A 30 -3.08 -2.56 24.24
CA LYS A 30 -3.61 -3.05 22.97
C LYS A 30 -2.55 -2.93 21.87
N VAL A 31 -2.56 -3.86 20.92
CA VAL A 31 -1.57 -3.95 19.82
C VAL A 31 -2.29 -4.12 18.50
N GLY A 32 -2.38 -3.05 17.71
CA GLY A 32 -2.84 -3.07 16.33
C GLY A 32 -1.66 -3.04 15.38
N VAL A 33 -1.56 -4.02 14.50
CA VAL A 33 -0.54 -4.12 13.45
C VAL A 33 -1.21 -4.15 12.08
N ARG A 34 -0.55 -3.59 11.06
CA ARG A 34 -1.19 -3.40 9.74
C ARG A 34 -1.01 -4.56 8.77
N GLU A 35 -0.26 -5.59 9.13
CA GLU A 35 -0.11 -6.83 8.35
C GLU A 35 -0.37 -8.06 9.22
N GLU A 36 -0.94 -9.09 8.61
CA GLU A 36 -1.26 -10.36 9.29
C GLU A 36 0.00 -11.09 9.75
N SER A 37 1.09 -11.00 8.97
CA SER A 37 2.40 -11.48 9.37
C SER A 37 2.90 -10.84 10.66
N GLY A 38 2.58 -9.55 10.90
CA GLY A 38 2.90 -8.86 12.14
C GLY A 38 2.10 -9.38 13.35
N VAL A 39 0.81 -9.72 13.15
CA VAL A 39 0.01 -10.40 14.20
C VAL A 39 0.66 -11.72 14.57
N LYS A 40 1.08 -12.51 13.56
CA LYS A 40 1.75 -13.79 13.78
C LYS A 40 3.05 -13.61 14.57
N ILE A 41 3.89 -12.63 14.21
CA ILE A 41 5.13 -12.34 14.95
C ILE A 41 4.83 -12.08 16.43
N VAL A 42 3.83 -11.26 16.74
CA VAL A 42 3.46 -10.93 18.13
C VAL A 42 2.95 -12.17 18.87
N LYS A 43 2.14 -13.02 18.20
CA LYS A 43 1.67 -14.29 18.78
C LYS A 43 2.80 -15.29 19.01
N ASP A 44 3.77 -15.39 18.09
CA ASP A 44 4.96 -16.25 18.25
C ASP A 44 5.85 -15.82 19.44
N LEU A 45 5.73 -14.56 19.91
CA LEU A 45 6.32 -14.09 21.15
C LEU A 45 5.50 -14.45 22.40
N GLY A 46 4.35 -15.13 22.26
CA GLY A 46 3.45 -15.48 23.35
C GLY A 46 2.52 -14.35 23.79
N ILE A 47 2.20 -13.41 22.90
CA ILE A 47 1.33 -12.25 23.17
C ILE A 47 0.08 -12.32 22.29
N GLU A 48 -1.09 -12.65 22.90
CA GLU A 48 -2.34 -12.91 22.17
C GLU A 48 -3.17 -11.67 21.82
N LYS A 49 -2.82 -10.49 22.34
CA LYS A 49 -3.61 -9.25 22.21
C LYS A 49 -3.43 -8.49 20.88
N ALA A 50 -2.62 -9.02 19.95
CA ALA A 50 -2.40 -8.37 18.66
C ALA A 50 -3.57 -8.64 17.70
N VAL A 51 -4.00 -7.58 17.00
CA VAL A 51 -5.02 -7.65 15.94
C VAL A 51 -4.51 -6.98 14.68
N ASN A 52 -5.01 -7.43 13.53
CA ASN A 52 -4.73 -6.76 12.26
C ASN A 52 -5.68 -5.57 12.10
N VAL A 53 -5.13 -4.39 11.82
CA VAL A 53 -5.86 -3.15 11.50
C VAL A 53 -5.30 -2.55 10.22
N LEU A 54 -6.09 -1.77 9.51
CA LEU A 54 -5.64 -1.13 8.29
C LEU A 54 -4.73 0.07 8.55
N ASP A 55 -3.95 0.43 7.52
CA ASP A 55 -3.15 1.66 7.52
C ASP A 55 -4.05 2.88 7.77
N PRO A 56 -3.59 3.90 8.53
CA PRO A 56 -4.36 5.10 8.84
C PRO A 56 -4.96 5.83 7.63
N VAL A 57 -4.38 5.68 6.43
CA VAL A 57 -4.91 6.26 5.20
C VAL A 57 -6.36 5.82 4.93
N PHE A 58 -6.72 4.58 5.27
CA PHE A 58 -8.08 4.05 5.09
C PHE A 58 -9.11 4.57 6.12
N LEU A 59 -8.68 5.28 7.16
CA LEU A 59 -9.60 5.83 8.17
C LEU A 59 -10.32 7.09 7.69
N LEU A 60 -9.80 7.73 6.66
CA LEU A 60 -10.40 8.88 6.00
C LEU A 60 -11.16 8.43 4.75
N GLU A 61 -12.31 9.05 4.52
CA GLU A 61 -13.09 8.86 3.30
C GLU A 61 -12.38 9.51 2.10
N LYS A 62 -12.68 9.02 0.90
CA LYS A 62 -12.11 9.53 -0.36
C LYS A 62 -12.27 11.04 -0.51
N GLU A 63 -13.43 11.58 -0.14
CA GLU A 63 -13.76 13.00 -0.20
C GLU A 63 -12.86 13.86 0.69
N GLN A 64 -12.38 13.31 1.80
CA GLN A 64 -11.43 13.99 2.69
C GLN A 64 -10.03 14.05 2.04
N TRP A 65 -9.63 13.00 1.33
CA TRP A 65 -8.40 12.98 0.54
C TRP A 65 -8.49 13.91 -0.68
N ASP A 66 -9.68 14.10 -1.24
CA ASP A 66 -9.92 15.02 -2.36
C ASP A 66 -9.61 16.47 -2.00
N ASN A 67 -9.75 16.87 -0.74
CA ASN A 67 -9.34 18.19 -0.25
C ASN A 67 -7.82 18.42 -0.31
N ILE A 68 -7.04 17.35 -0.35
CA ILE A 68 -5.57 17.38 -0.47
C ILE A 68 -5.15 17.19 -1.93
N ALA A 69 -5.85 16.32 -2.65
CA ALA A 69 -5.58 15.98 -4.05
C ALA A 69 -6.14 17.04 -5.01
N THR A 70 -5.59 18.26 -4.95
CA THR A 70 -6.12 19.43 -5.65
C THR A 70 -5.53 19.67 -7.04
N LYS A 71 -4.42 19.00 -7.39
CA LYS A 71 -3.81 19.14 -8.72
C LYS A 71 -4.55 18.31 -9.75
N GLU A 72 -4.78 18.89 -10.93
CA GLU A 72 -5.40 18.22 -12.06
C GLU A 72 -4.40 18.02 -13.20
N PHE A 73 -4.61 16.98 -14.00
CA PHE A 73 -3.74 16.61 -15.10
C PHE A 73 -4.59 16.33 -16.35
N ASN A 74 -4.30 17.04 -17.44
CA ASN A 74 -5.10 16.96 -18.69
C ASN A 74 -4.78 15.75 -19.56
N GLU A 75 -3.66 15.07 -19.31
CA GLU A 75 -3.22 13.94 -20.10
C GLU A 75 -3.60 12.62 -19.42
N LYS A 76 -3.92 11.59 -20.20
CA LYS A 76 -4.03 10.23 -19.69
C LYS A 76 -2.63 9.67 -19.46
N TYR A 77 -2.38 9.18 -18.24
CA TYR A 77 -1.05 8.70 -17.87
C TYR A 77 -1.08 7.47 -16.96
N ILE A 78 0.04 6.76 -16.98
CA ILE A 78 0.42 5.76 -16.00
C ILE A 78 1.26 6.47 -14.95
N LEU A 79 0.92 6.33 -13.68
CA LEU A 79 1.79 6.75 -12.59
C LEU A 79 2.79 5.65 -12.26
N VAL A 80 4.06 5.99 -12.25
CA VAL A 80 5.15 5.12 -11.78
C VAL A 80 5.76 5.72 -10.52
N TYR A 81 5.79 4.93 -9.43
CA TYR A 81 6.48 5.27 -8.20
C TYR A 81 7.38 4.10 -7.78
N ASP A 82 8.68 4.23 -8.04
CA ASP A 82 9.66 3.15 -7.97
C ASP A 82 10.84 3.54 -7.08
N PHE A 83 11.07 2.78 -6.01
CA PHE A 83 12.19 2.98 -5.07
C PHE A 83 13.49 2.27 -5.50
N ASP A 84 13.39 1.23 -6.34
CA ASP A 84 14.49 0.29 -6.58
C ASP A 84 15.12 0.45 -7.98
N LYS A 85 14.61 1.39 -8.81
CA LYS A 85 14.98 1.50 -10.24
C LYS A 85 14.76 0.16 -10.97
N SER A 86 13.58 -0.42 -10.75
CA SER A 86 13.22 -1.77 -11.18
C SER A 86 13.07 -1.87 -12.70
N LEU A 87 13.84 -2.77 -13.32
CA LEU A 87 13.72 -3.08 -14.74
C LEU A 87 12.34 -3.66 -15.10
N VAL A 88 11.68 -4.33 -14.15
CA VAL A 88 10.31 -4.86 -14.32
C VAL A 88 9.33 -3.69 -14.42
N ILE A 89 9.43 -2.70 -13.54
CA ILE A 89 8.58 -1.50 -13.57
C ILE A 89 8.80 -0.72 -14.87
N GLU A 90 10.04 -0.53 -15.28
CA GLU A 90 10.35 0.15 -16.55
C GLU A 90 9.74 -0.58 -17.75
N ALA A 91 9.89 -1.92 -17.82
CA ALA A 91 9.35 -2.73 -18.91
C ALA A 91 7.82 -2.65 -18.95
N LEU A 92 7.15 -2.82 -17.80
CA LEU A 92 5.70 -2.71 -17.67
C LEU A 92 5.19 -1.32 -18.11
N ALA A 93 5.82 -0.25 -17.62
CA ALA A 93 5.41 1.11 -17.94
C ALA A 93 5.48 1.37 -19.45
N LYS A 94 6.57 0.97 -20.11
CA LYS A 94 6.73 1.09 -21.56
C LYS A 94 5.70 0.26 -22.32
N GLU A 95 5.45 -0.97 -21.89
CA GLU A 95 4.53 -1.87 -22.58
C GLU A 95 3.08 -1.38 -22.45
N ILE A 96 2.62 -1.00 -21.26
CA ILE A 96 1.27 -0.47 -21.04
C ILE A 96 1.10 0.87 -21.77
N SER A 97 2.11 1.77 -21.70
CA SER A 97 2.11 3.03 -22.43
C SER A 97 1.91 2.80 -23.92
N LYS A 98 2.65 1.85 -24.52
CA LYS A 98 2.51 1.49 -25.94
C LYS A 98 1.14 0.90 -26.26
N LYS A 99 0.59 0.02 -25.41
CA LYS A 99 -0.72 -0.63 -25.64
C LYS A 99 -1.90 0.33 -25.50
N LYS A 100 -1.85 1.24 -24.51
CA LYS A 100 -2.99 2.11 -24.14
C LYS A 100 -2.84 3.55 -24.64
N GLY A 101 -1.67 3.95 -25.16
CA GLY A 101 -1.39 5.33 -25.59
C GLY A 101 -1.27 6.32 -24.43
N TYR A 102 -0.97 5.86 -23.21
CA TYR A 102 -0.85 6.71 -22.03
C TYR A 102 0.57 7.25 -21.88
N LYS A 103 0.70 8.48 -21.37
CA LYS A 103 1.97 9.06 -20.95
C LYS A 103 2.51 8.32 -19.71
N ILE A 104 3.81 8.45 -19.44
CA ILE A 104 4.43 7.92 -18.23
C ILE A 104 4.82 9.08 -17.33
N TYR A 105 4.16 9.19 -16.17
CA TYR A 105 4.48 10.17 -15.14
C TYR A 105 5.16 9.46 -13.97
N THR A 106 6.18 10.09 -13.40
CA THR A 106 6.92 9.53 -12.27
C THR A 106 7.02 10.53 -11.13
N ILE A 107 7.18 10.01 -9.91
CA ILE A 107 7.47 10.80 -8.71
C ILE A 107 8.81 10.38 -8.08
N ASN A 108 9.67 9.76 -8.85
CA ASN A 108 10.99 9.30 -8.41
C ASN A 108 11.94 10.48 -8.15
N VAL A 109 12.96 10.26 -7.33
CA VAL A 109 14.00 11.28 -7.03
C VAL A 109 14.67 11.76 -8.31
N ASP A 110 15.04 10.84 -9.21
CA ASP A 110 15.61 11.15 -10.53
C ASP A 110 14.57 10.88 -11.61
N LYS A 111 14.52 11.73 -12.64
CA LYS A 111 13.67 11.47 -13.80
C LYS A 111 14.23 10.30 -14.62
N PRO A 112 13.52 9.16 -14.69
CA PRO A 112 13.91 8.06 -15.57
C PRO A 112 13.82 8.46 -17.04
N LYS A 113 14.71 7.91 -17.88
CA LYS A 113 14.72 8.24 -19.32
C LYS A 113 13.40 7.88 -20.04
N TYR A 114 12.66 6.91 -19.53
CA TYR A 114 11.39 6.47 -20.10
C TYR A 114 10.18 7.33 -19.68
N ALA A 115 10.36 8.26 -18.74
CA ALA A 115 9.27 9.08 -18.25
C ALA A 115 9.05 10.34 -19.09
N ASP A 116 7.79 10.63 -19.43
CA ASP A 116 7.41 11.89 -20.08
C ASP A 116 7.53 13.06 -19.08
N LYS A 117 7.01 12.89 -17.85
CA LYS A 117 7.09 13.89 -16.77
C LYS A 117 7.59 13.25 -15.45
N CYS A 118 8.26 14.06 -14.64
CA CYS A 118 8.72 13.68 -13.32
C CYS A 118 8.42 14.79 -12.30
N PHE A 119 7.85 14.41 -11.16
CA PHE A 119 7.41 15.28 -10.07
C PHE A 119 8.28 15.08 -8.81
N ASN A 120 9.59 15.04 -8.98
CA ASN A 120 10.57 14.65 -7.96
C ASN A 120 10.76 15.63 -6.80
N LEU A 121 10.32 16.87 -6.97
CA LEU A 121 10.44 17.93 -5.95
C LEU A 121 9.08 18.32 -5.34
N ASP A 122 8.03 17.59 -5.71
CA ASP A 122 6.68 17.87 -5.24
C ASP A 122 6.37 17.16 -3.92
N GLY A 123 5.45 17.75 -3.14
CA GLY A 123 5.03 17.23 -1.85
C GLY A 123 3.99 16.10 -1.91
N PRO A 124 3.55 15.60 -0.72
CA PRO A 124 2.58 14.51 -0.63
C PRO A 124 1.25 14.79 -1.34
N GLU A 125 0.79 16.04 -1.36
CA GLU A 125 -0.42 16.46 -2.07
C GLU A 125 -0.33 16.18 -3.57
N THR A 126 0.85 16.32 -4.17
CA THR A 126 1.07 15.97 -5.57
C THR A 126 1.02 14.47 -5.78
N PHE A 127 1.59 13.67 -4.87
CA PHE A 127 1.50 12.21 -4.95
C PHE A 127 0.04 11.75 -4.92
N VAL A 128 -0.77 12.23 -3.98
CA VAL A 128 -2.18 11.87 -3.88
C VAL A 128 -2.95 12.30 -5.13
N SER A 129 -2.70 13.53 -5.63
CA SER A 129 -3.29 14.03 -6.87
C SER A 129 -2.90 13.18 -8.08
N LEU A 130 -1.65 12.75 -8.17
CA LEU A 130 -1.17 11.87 -9.25
C LEU A 130 -1.84 10.50 -9.21
N VAL A 131 -2.03 9.89 -8.04
CA VAL A 131 -2.77 8.61 -7.94
C VAL A 131 -4.23 8.82 -8.33
N LYS A 132 -4.89 9.85 -7.79
CA LYS A 132 -6.30 10.18 -8.08
C LYS A 132 -6.58 10.26 -9.59
N ASN A 133 -5.70 10.91 -10.36
CA ASN A 133 -5.92 11.19 -11.78
C ASN A 133 -5.29 10.14 -12.72
N ALA A 134 -4.50 9.18 -12.21
CA ALA A 134 -3.87 8.14 -13.02
C ALA A 134 -4.92 7.22 -13.69
N GLN A 135 -4.59 6.74 -14.90
CA GLN A 135 -5.35 5.68 -15.57
C GLN A 135 -4.88 4.29 -15.10
N PHE A 136 -3.64 4.19 -14.67
CA PHE A 136 -3.03 2.97 -14.15
C PHE A 136 -1.87 3.34 -13.21
N VAL A 137 -1.65 2.56 -12.16
CA VAL A 137 -0.54 2.79 -11.22
C VAL A 137 0.41 1.58 -11.22
N ILE A 138 1.71 1.83 -11.41
CA ILE A 138 2.75 0.82 -11.31
C ILE A 138 3.71 1.25 -10.19
N SER A 139 3.89 0.42 -9.19
CA SER A 139 4.74 0.80 -8.06
C SER A 139 5.32 -0.40 -7.33
N ASN A 140 6.30 -0.14 -6.47
CA ASN A 140 6.77 -1.03 -5.41
C ASN A 140 6.58 -0.41 -4.02
N SER A 141 5.69 0.59 -3.92
CA SER A 141 5.33 1.29 -2.70
C SER A 141 4.05 0.72 -2.08
N PHE A 142 4.08 0.47 -0.77
CA PHE A 142 2.88 0.12 -0.02
C PHE A 142 1.80 1.22 -0.11
N HIS A 143 2.18 2.49 0.07
CA HIS A 143 1.22 3.60 0.01
C HIS A 143 0.66 3.84 -1.40
N ALA A 144 1.39 3.47 -2.46
CA ALA A 144 0.83 3.51 -3.81
C ALA A 144 -0.32 2.49 -3.96
N ALA A 145 -0.18 1.28 -3.40
CA ALA A 145 -1.28 0.31 -3.35
C ALA A 145 -2.46 0.84 -2.52
N VAL A 146 -2.19 1.40 -1.33
CA VAL A 146 -3.22 1.93 -0.44
C VAL A 146 -4.04 3.04 -1.11
N PHE A 147 -3.39 4.05 -1.68
CA PHE A 147 -4.10 5.14 -2.37
C PHE A 147 -4.76 4.69 -3.67
N SER A 148 -4.20 3.68 -4.36
CA SER A 148 -4.87 3.08 -5.52
C SER A 148 -6.19 2.42 -5.11
N LEU A 149 -6.24 1.75 -3.96
CA LEU A 149 -7.48 1.19 -3.40
C LEU A 149 -8.47 2.29 -2.99
N VAL A 150 -8.02 3.37 -2.35
CA VAL A 150 -8.87 4.52 -1.97
C VAL A 150 -9.52 5.15 -3.20
N TYR A 151 -8.76 5.29 -4.29
CA TYR A 151 -9.25 5.93 -5.53
C TYR A 151 -9.77 4.93 -6.58
N GLU A 152 -9.90 3.66 -6.22
CA GLU A 152 -10.39 2.60 -7.11
C GLU A 152 -9.65 2.57 -8.46
N LYS A 153 -8.32 2.62 -8.42
CA LYS A 153 -7.48 2.61 -9.61
C LYS A 153 -7.06 1.20 -10.00
N ASP A 154 -6.94 0.96 -11.30
CA ASP A 154 -6.20 -0.20 -11.77
C ASP A 154 -4.73 -0.02 -11.44
N PHE A 155 -4.13 -1.04 -10.85
CA PHE A 155 -2.74 -0.96 -10.43
C PHE A 155 -2.06 -2.32 -10.40
N VAL A 156 -0.75 -2.28 -10.35
CA VAL A 156 0.10 -3.43 -10.07
C VAL A 156 1.24 -3.00 -9.14
N ILE A 157 1.55 -3.88 -8.19
CA ILE A 157 2.69 -3.72 -7.29
C ILE A 157 3.76 -4.74 -7.68
N VAL A 158 4.97 -4.26 -7.90
CA VAL A 158 6.11 -5.11 -8.21
C VAL A 158 6.88 -5.42 -6.92
N ASN A 159 7.20 -6.68 -6.69
CA ASN A 159 8.00 -7.09 -5.55
C ASN A 159 9.31 -6.30 -5.49
N ARG A 160 9.63 -5.78 -4.32
CA ARG A 160 10.94 -5.21 -4.03
C ARG A 160 11.99 -6.30 -3.92
N THR A 161 13.22 -5.94 -4.21
CA THR A 161 14.39 -6.82 -4.05
C THR A 161 14.66 -7.14 -2.57
N GLU A 162 14.32 -6.23 -1.67
CA GLU A 162 14.36 -6.43 -0.23
C GLU A 162 13.13 -7.21 0.26
N SER A 163 13.26 -7.98 1.33
CA SER A 163 12.22 -8.82 1.91
C SER A 163 11.09 -8.06 2.65
N ILE A 164 10.75 -6.85 2.18
CA ILE A 164 9.77 -5.95 2.80
C ILE A 164 8.40 -5.98 2.12
N ASN A 165 8.09 -7.06 1.42
CA ASN A 165 6.85 -7.19 0.63
C ASN A 165 5.65 -7.65 1.46
N THR A 166 5.83 -8.06 2.71
CA THR A 166 4.80 -8.68 3.55
C THR A 166 3.54 -7.83 3.68
N ARG A 167 3.68 -6.52 3.90
CA ARG A 167 2.54 -5.59 4.01
C ARG A 167 1.67 -5.56 2.75
N MET A 168 2.32 -5.51 1.58
CA MET A 168 1.62 -5.49 0.28
C MET A 168 0.97 -6.84 0.02
N ARG A 169 1.71 -7.94 0.25
CA ARG A 169 1.19 -9.30 0.11
C ARG A 169 -0.04 -9.51 0.99
N ASP A 170 0.08 -9.22 2.29
CA ASP A 170 -0.98 -9.48 3.25
C ASP A 170 -2.22 -8.63 2.96
N LEU A 171 -2.04 -7.34 2.63
CA LEU A 171 -3.14 -6.45 2.24
C LEU A 171 -3.85 -6.96 0.98
N LEU A 172 -3.13 -7.18 -0.12
CA LEU A 172 -3.72 -7.56 -1.40
C LEU A 172 -4.35 -8.95 -1.34
N SER A 173 -3.71 -9.91 -0.65
CA SER A 173 -4.27 -11.25 -0.43
C SER A 173 -5.55 -11.20 0.38
N SER A 174 -5.61 -10.37 1.43
CA SER A 174 -6.81 -10.22 2.26
C SER A 174 -8.00 -9.60 1.52
N LEU A 175 -7.74 -8.91 0.40
CA LEU A 175 -8.74 -8.31 -0.48
C LEU A 175 -9.01 -9.16 -1.74
N THR A 176 -8.51 -10.39 -1.80
CA THR A 176 -8.66 -11.33 -2.93
C THR A 176 -8.08 -10.85 -4.26
N ILE A 177 -7.14 -9.90 -4.22
CA ILE A 177 -6.41 -9.36 -5.37
C ILE A 177 -4.88 -9.55 -5.22
N GLY A 178 -4.47 -10.67 -4.64
CA GLY A 178 -3.06 -11.01 -4.46
C GLY A 178 -2.26 -11.12 -5.77
N ASP A 179 -2.93 -11.35 -6.89
CA ASP A 179 -2.39 -11.33 -8.25
C ASP A 179 -1.89 -9.94 -8.69
N ARG A 180 -2.27 -8.87 -7.98
CA ARG A 180 -1.74 -7.53 -8.19
C ARG A 180 -0.35 -7.30 -7.58
N LEU A 181 0.19 -8.28 -6.85
CA LEU A 181 1.59 -8.32 -6.44
C LEU A 181 2.36 -9.27 -7.33
N ILE A 182 3.22 -8.73 -8.19
CA ILE A 182 3.94 -9.51 -9.20
C ILE A 182 5.47 -9.52 -8.98
N GLY A 183 6.10 -10.54 -9.52
CA GLY A 183 7.56 -10.66 -9.59
C GLY A 183 8.11 -10.33 -10.98
N LYS A 184 9.20 -11.03 -11.35
CA LYS A 184 9.82 -10.88 -12.68
C LYS A 184 9.01 -11.57 -13.78
N ASP A 185 8.35 -12.66 -13.42
CA ASP A 185 7.52 -13.43 -14.34
C ASP A 185 6.07 -12.97 -14.19
N TYR A 186 5.54 -12.32 -15.24
CA TYR A 186 4.17 -11.81 -15.27
C TYR A 186 3.55 -11.99 -16.66
N ASP A 187 2.23 -12.11 -16.68
CA ASP A 187 1.44 -12.04 -17.92
C ASP A 187 0.86 -10.63 -18.05
N ILE A 188 1.32 -9.88 -19.04
CA ILE A 188 0.87 -8.50 -19.27
C ILE A 188 -0.65 -8.41 -19.50
N ASN A 189 -1.28 -9.40 -20.09
CA ASN A 189 -2.71 -9.36 -20.34
C ASN A 189 -3.48 -9.42 -19.01
N LYS A 190 -3.02 -10.23 -18.05
CA LYS A 190 -3.59 -10.27 -16.69
C LYS A 190 -3.31 -8.99 -15.91
N VAL A 191 -2.09 -8.43 -16.05
CA VAL A 191 -1.73 -7.18 -15.36
C VAL A 191 -2.64 -6.02 -15.75
N ILE A 192 -3.02 -5.91 -17.03
CA ILE A 192 -3.86 -4.82 -17.54
C ILE A 192 -5.36 -5.06 -17.42
N GLU A 193 -5.80 -6.20 -16.90
CA GLU A 193 -7.21 -6.45 -16.58
C GLU A 193 -7.68 -5.47 -15.50
N GLU A 194 -8.92 -5.02 -15.63
CA GLU A 194 -9.54 -4.14 -14.65
C GLU A 194 -9.77 -4.87 -13.31
N ILE A 195 -9.58 -4.15 -12.23
CA ILE A 195 -9.87 -4.67 -10.90
C ILE A 195 -11.38 -4.59 -10.67
N ASN A 196 -12.00 -5.72 -10.36
CA ASN A 196 -13.41 -5.73 -9.98
C ASN A 196 -13.58 -5.21 -8.55
N TYR A 197 -13.76 -3.91 -8.42
CA TYR A 197 -13.95 -3.25 -7.14
C TYR A 197 -15.26 -3.58 -6.43
N ASP A 198 -16.27 -4.12 -7.13
CA ASP A 198 -17.49 -4.59 -6.48
C ASP A 198 -17.23 -5.80 -5.57
N ASN A 199 -16.19 -6.59 -5.87
CA ASN A 199 -15.74 -7.68 -5.00
C ASN A 199 -14.79 -7.20 -3.90
N VAL A 200 -13.99 -6.16 -4.14
CA VAL A 200 -12.98 -5.65 -3.20
C VAL A 200 -13.60 -4.77 -2.11
N LYS A 201 -14.52 -3.88 -2.48
CA LYS A 201 -15.12 -2.89 -1.58
C LYS A 201 -15.80 -3.48 -0.34
N PRO A 202 -16.64 -4.53 -0.43
CA PRO A 202 -17.27 -5.08 0.76
C PRO A 202 -16.26 -5.55 1.80
N ILE A 203 -15.19 -6.23 1.35
CA ILE A 203 -14.14 -6.75 2.22
C ILE A 203 -13.32 -5.58 2.82
N LEU A 204 -12.98 -4.59 1.99
CA LEU A 204 -12.23 -3.43 2.45
C LEU A 204 -13.02 -2.61 3.46
N ASN A 205 -14.31 -2.37 3.23
CA ASN A 205 -15.18 -1.62 4.14
C ASN A 205 -15.33 -2.32 5.51
N GLU A 206 -15.51 -3.63 5.53
CA GLU A 206 -15.54 -4.40 6.80
C GLU A 206 -14.24 -4.19 7.60
N LYS A 207 -13.09 -4.23 6.93
CA LYS A 207 -11.79 -4.00 7.58
C LYS A 207 -11.61 -2.54 8.03
N ILE A 208 -12.14 -1.58 7.28
CA ILE A 208 -12.15 -0.16 7.66
C ILE A 208 -12.98 0.03 8.93
N ASP A 209 -14.19 -0.52 8.96
CA ASP A 209 -15.10 -0.41 10.09
C ASP A 209 -14.50 -1.04 11.36
N PHE A 210 -13.90 -2.23 11.23
CA PHE A 210 -13.16 -2.85 12.32
C PHE A 210 -12.02 -1.97 12.83
N SER A 211 -11.25 -1.37 11.91
CA SER A 211 -10.09 -0.53 12.25
C SER A 211 -10.52 0.78 12.93
N LYS A 212 -11.61 1.40 12.46
CA LYS A 212 -12.23 2.58 13.10
C LYS A 212 -12.73 2.24 14.49
N GLN A 213 -13.43 1.10 14.66
CA GLN A 213 -13.94 0.65 15.96
C GLN A 213 -12.80 0.38 16.93
N TYR A 214 -11.73 -0.30 16.48
CA TYR A 214 -10.54 -0.55 17.29
C TYR A 214 -9.91 0.77 17.78
N LEU A 215 -9.78 1.76 16.90
CA LEU A 215 -9.23 3.08 17.27
C LEU A 215 -10.16 3.82 18.24
N TYR A 216 -11.48 3.77 18.02
CA TYR A 216 -12.47 4.33 18.92
C TYR A 216 -12.37 3.74 20.34
N ASP A 217 -12.26 2.41 20.43
CA ASP A 217 -12.10 1.72 21.71
C ASP A 217 -10.78 2.07 22.41
N LEU A 218 -9.70 2.33 21.65
CA LEU A 218 -8.44 2.81 22.19
C LEU A 218 -8.59 4.20 22.85
N LEU A 219 -9.34 5.08 22.22
CA LEU A 219 -9.52 6.47 22.68
C LEU A 219 -10.52 6.53 23.85
N SER A 220 -11.51 5.63 23.89
CA SER A 220 -12.56 5.58 24.93
C SER A 220 -12.02 5.07 26.26
N ILE A 221 -10.98 4.29 26.29
CA ILE A 221 -10.33 3.77 27.53
C ILE A 221 -9.61 4.88 28.31
N LYS A 222 -9.47 6.09 27.74
CA LYS A 222 -8.81 7.25 28.37
C LYS A 222 -9.78 8.24 29.05
N LYS A 223 -11.03 7.86 29.26
CA LYS A 223 -11.95 8.58 30.12
C LYS A 223 -12.00 7.85 31.51
#